data_aa105887032277da7f558410d56100d1
#
_entry.id   aa105887032277da7f558410d56100d1
#
_cell.length_a   1.000
_cell.length_b   1.000
_cell.length_c   1.000
_cell.angle_alpha   90.00
_cell.angle_beta   90.00
_cell.angle_gamma   90.00
#
_symmetry.space_group_name_H-M   'P 1'
#
loop_
_entity.id
_entity.type
_entity.pdbx_description
1 polymer ?
#
loop_
_entity_poly.entity_id
_entity_poly.type
_entity_poly.pdbx_seq_one_letter_code
_entity_poly.pdbx_strand_id
1 'polypeptide(L)'
;MIYNIDFQQAIEQAFLEYGASVAQERSVPDVRDGLKIGLRQGLYSQYHSKLTHKYPFKKALKSVAAATSLCYVHGDAAMYDTLIRAAKPWAFRYPLEEAQGAAGSPAAPDDHSAARYVEMRSSELADYLFAGLKKNAVKEWYNNYDDTEKIPSVLCPIGFWPLINGCQGIAVSFSTSSPQYNLRVVKRRTACLPMLWNAPVPPPSPPACWHCKAAANAAAAWL
;
A
#
# COMPACT_ATOMS: atom_id res chain seq x y z
N MET A 1 -6.64 21.56 36.13
CA MET A 1 -7.48 22.51 35.37
C MET A 1 -8.64 21.69 34.80
N ILE A 2 -9.89 22.01 35.15
CA ILE A 2 -11.08 21.28 34.66
C ILE A 2 -11.62 22.10 33.48
N TYR A 3 -11.70 21.48 32.30
CA TYR A 3 -12.28 22.08 31.11
C TYR A 3 -13.72 21.58 30.95
N ASN A 4 -14.66 22.48 30.81
CA ASN A 4 -16.02 22.13 30.39
C ASN A 4 -16.03 22.04 28.88
N ILE A 5 -16.13 20.81 28.38
CA ILE A 5 -16.27 20.52 26.95
C ILE A 5 -17.70 20.04 26.73
N ASP A 6 -18.36 20.56 25.71
CA ASP A 6 -19.65 20.02 25.27
C ASP A 6 -19.46 18.60 24.76
N PHE A 7 -20.22 17.67 25.31
CA PHE A 7 -20.12 16.24 24.98
C PHE A 7 -20.36 15.94 23.51
N GLN A 8 -21.29 16.62 22.89
CA GLN A 8 -21.59 16.45 21.48
C GLN A 8 -20.40 16.89 20.62
N GLN A 9 -19.83 18.06 20.87
CA GLN A 9 -18.67 18.56 20.15
C GLN A 9 -17.45 17.66 20.30
N ALA A 10 -17.22 17.14 21.51
CA ALA A 10 -16.12 16.21 21.77
C ALA A 10 -16.24 14.91 20.97
N ILE A 11 -17.46 14.35 20.88
CA ILE A 11 -17.71 13.14 20.08
C ILE A 11 -17.54 13.42 18.58
N GLU A 12 -18.12 14.52 18.08
CA GLU A 12 -18.00 14.88 16.67
C GLU A 12 -16.55 15.06 16.25
N GLN A 13 -15.75 15.77 17.05
CA GLN A 13 -14.34 15.96 16.79
C GLN A 13 -13.55 14.66 16.81
N ALA A 14 -13.74 13.83 17.85
CA ALA A 14 -13.07 12.54 17.97
C ALA A 14 -13.43 11.59 16.81
N PHE A 15 -14.68 11.62 16.34
CA PHE A 15 -15.14 10.83 15.21
C PHE A 15 -14.51 11.29 13.89
N LEU A 16 -14.38 12.60 13.68
CA LEU A 16 -13.72 13.17 12.50
C LEU A 16 -12.21 12.84 12.49
N GLU A 17 -11.53 12.99 13.62
CA GLU A 17 -10.10 12.66 13.75
C GLU A 17 -9.85 11.19 13.51
N TYR A 18 -10.66 10.31 14.11
CA TYR A 18 -10.59 8.87 13.87
C TYR A 18 -10.86 8.50 12.42
N GLY A 19 -11.90 9.08 11.82
CA GLY A 19 -12.24 8.86 10.41
C GLY A 19 -11.14 9.28 9.46
N ALA A 20 -10.50 10.41 9.71
CA ALA A 20 -9.36 10.91 8.92
C ALA A 20 -8.14 9.99 9.06
N SER A 21 -7.80 9.56 10.27
CA SER A 21 -6.70 8.63 10.53
C SER A 21 -6.91 7.30 9.82
N VAL A 22 -8.10 6.70 9.95
CA VAL A 22 -8.43 5.43 9.25
C VAL A 22 -8.38 5.58 7.74
N ALA A 23 -8.79 6.74 7.21
CA ALA A 23 -8.69 7.00 5.77
C ALA A 23 -7.24 6.99 5.29
N GLN A 24 -6.37 7.75 5.95
CA GLN A 24 -4.96 7.88 5.57
C GLN A 24 -4.15 6.61 5.80
N GLU A 25 -4.34 5.96 6.95
CA GLU A 25 -3.46 4.87 7.37
C GLU A 25 -3.91 3.51 6.87
N ARG A 26 -5.20 3.34 6.60
CA ARG A 26 -5.77 2.01 6.30
C ARG A 26 -6.40 1.90 4.93
N SER A 27 -7.12 2.91 4.47
CA SER A 27 -7.96 2.78 3.29
C SER A 27 -7.28 3.21 2.00
N VAL A 28 -6.66 4.39 1.99
CA VAL A 28 -6.12 5.02 0.78
C VAL A 28 -4.65 4.64 0.61
N PRO A 29 -4.24 4.14 -0.58
CA PRO A 29 -2.82 3.96 -0.87
C PRO A 29 -2.15 5.30 -1.14
N ASP A 30 -0.86 5.42 -0.86
CA ASP A 30 -0.09 6.58 -1.26
C ASP A 30 0.05 6.63 -2.79
N VAL A 31 -0.20 7.80 -3.38
CA VAL A 31 -0.14 7.98 -4.83
C VAL A 31 1.28 7.79 -5.39
N ARG A 32 2.30 7.98 -4.58
CA ARG A 32 3.71 7.92 -4.98
C ARG A 32 4.20 6.49 -5.16
N ASP A 33 3.78 5.55 -4.31
CA ASP A 33 4.22 4.15 -4.38
C ASP A 33 3.07 3.13 -4.55
N GLY A 34 1.83 3.57 -4.45
CA GLY A 34 0.66 2.70 -4.60
C GLY A 34 0.44 1.73 -3.44
N LEU A 35 1.11 1.95 -2.32
CA LEU A 35 1.09 1.05 -1.18
C LEU A 35 0.30 1.64 -0.01
N LYS A 36 -0.33 0.77 0.74
CA LYS A 36 -0.81 1.08 2.08
C LYS A 36 0.33 0.96 3.08
N ILE A 37 0.22 1.64 4.21
CA ILE A 37 1.26 1.68 5.24
C ILE A 37 1.71 0.28 5.66
N GLY A 38 0.79 -0.64 5.98
CA GLY A 38 1.15 -1.98 6.43
C GLY A 38 1.99 -2.77 5.41
N LEU A 39 1.60 -2.74 4.12
CA LEU A 39 2.39 -3.43 3.09
C LEU A 39 3.73 -2.75 2.84
N ARG A 40 3.78 -1.40 2.89
CA ARG A 40 5.04 -0.65 2.78
C ARG A 40 6.01 -1.00 3.90
N GLN A 41 5.54 -1.04 5.13
CA GLN A 41 6.32 -1.42 6.30
C GLN A 41 6.83 -2.86 6.22
N GLY A 42 5.99 -3.80 5.79
CA GLY A 42 6.37 -5.18 5.59
C GLY A 42 7.47 -5.35 4.54
N LEU A 43 7.30 -4.74 3.35
CA LEU A 43 8.29 -4.78 2.29
C LEU A 43 9.61 -4.09 2.68
N TYR A 44 9.53 -2.93 3.35
CA TYR A 44 10.71 -2.23 3.83
C TYR A 44 11.49 -3.05 4.86
N SER A 45 10.80 -3.69 5.79
CA SER A 45 11.42 -4.54 6.81
C SER A 45 12.12 -5.76 6.20
N GLN A 46 11.54 -6.36 5.17
CA GLN A 46 12.19 -7.42 4.41
C GLN A 46 13.44 -6.92 3.67
N TYR A 47 13.36 -5.75 3.05
CA TYR A 47 14.52 -5.13 2.41
C TYR A 47 15.65 -4.87 3.41
N HIS A 48 15.33 -4.29 4.57
CA HIS A 48 16.27 -4.01 5.64
C HIS A 48 16.91 -5.30 6.20
N SER A 49 16.11 -6.34 6.40
CA SER A 49 16.54 -7.65 6.93
C SER A 49 17.11 -8.61 5.88
N LYS A 50 17.32 -8.15 4.64
CA LYS A 50 17.85 -8.97 3.54
C LYS A 50 17.01 -10.22 3.23
N LEU A 51 15.69 -10.09 3.32
CA LEU A 51 14.72 -11.14 2.98
C LEU A 51 14.15 -10.91 1.57
N THR A 52 15.01 -10.65 0.60
CA THR A 52 14.66 -10.33 -0.79
C THR A 52 14.97 -11.51 -1.72
N HIS A 53 14.51 -11.44 -2.98
CA HIS A 53 14.72 -12.47 -3.99
C HIS A 53 16.19 -12.90 -4.18
N LYS A 54 17.14 -12.06 -3.79
CA LYS A 54 18.58 -12.35 -3.86
C LYS A 54 19.07 -13.36 -2.81
N TYR A 55 18.22 -13.62 -1.82
CA TYR A 55 18.53 -14.51 -0.71
C TYR A 55 17.58 -15.72 -0.72
N PRO A 56 17.98 -16.84 -0.12
CA PRO A 56 17.13 -18.02 -0.04
C PRO A 56 15.84 -17.71 0.74
N PHE A 57 14.79 -18.49 0.42
CA PHE A 57 13.54 -18.44 1.16
C PHE A 57 13.76 -18.66 2.66
N LYS A 58 12.98 -17.96 3.45
CA LYS A 58 12.94 -18.06 4.92
C LYS A 58 11.51 -18.22 5.39
N LYS A 59 11.32 -18.80 6.57
CA LYS A 59 9.98 -18.90 7.17
C LYS A 59 9.30 -17.54 7.20
N ALA A 60 8.02 -17.50 6.82
CA ALA A 60 7.22 -16.28 6.80
C ALA A 60 7.20 -15.57 8.16
N LEU A 61 7.25 -16.35 9.24
CA LEU A 61 7.39 -15.85 10.59
C LEU A 61 8.59 -14.90 10.76
N LYS A 62 9.70 -15.12 10.02
CA LYS A 62 10.87 -14.23 10.07
C LYS A 62 10.58 -12.87 9.40
N SER A 63 9.82 -12.85 8.31
CA SER A 63 9.39 -11.60 7.67
C SER A 63 8.42 -10.81 8.55
N VAL A 64 7.49 -11.50 9.20
CA VAL A 64 6.57 -10.90 10.17
C VAL A 64 7.33 -10.32 11.36
N ALA A 65 8.22 -11.12 11.97
CA ALA A 65 9.03 -10.66 13.10
C ALA A 65 9.93 -9.46 12.73
N ALA A 66 10.49 -9.43 11.52
CA ALA A 66 11.25 -8.28 11.05
C ALA A 66 10.38 -7.02 10.95
N ALA A 67 9.13 -7.13 10.50
CA ALA A 67 8.21 -6.01 10.42
C ALA A 67 7.77 -5.51 11.80
N THR A 68 7.39 -6.42 12.69
CA THR A 68 6.93 -6.06 14.04
C THR A 68 8.05 -5.48 14.91
N SER A 69 9.28 -5.98 14.76
CA SER A 69 10.42 -5.42 15.50
C SER A 69 10.90 -4.07 14.97
N LEU A 70 10.72 -3.79 13.68
CA LEU A 70 11.22 -2.57 13.07
C LEU A 70 10.22 -1.41 13.16
N CYS A 71 8.97 -1.64 12.77
CA CYS A 71 8.05 -0.53 12.53
C CYS A 71 6.55 -0.84 12.68
N TYR A 72 6.15 -2.12 12.67
CA TYR A 72 4.74 -2.47 12.66
C TYR A 72 4.22 -2.79 14.06
N VAL A 73 3.51 -1.85 14.67
CA VAL A 73 3.02 -1.95 16.06
C VAL A 73 1.65 -2.62 16.22
N HIS A 74 1.16 -3.30 15.20
CA HIS A 74 -0.10 -4.04 15.23
C HIS A 74 0.15 -5.55 15.30
N GLY A 75 -0.92 -6.35 15.35
CA GLY A 75 -0.83 -7.81 15.47
C GLY A 75 -0.07 -8.48 14.31
N ASP A 76 0.73 -9.47 14.64
CA ASP A 76 1.54 -10.27 13.73
C ASP A 76 0.70 -11.03 12.68
N ALA A 77 -0.50 -11.50 13.05
CA ALA A 77 -1.43 -12.13 12.12
C ALA A 77 -1.82 -11.19 10.98
N ALA A 78 -2.14 -9.93 11.27
CA ALA A 78 -2.52 -8.95 10.25
C ALA A 78 -1.36 -8.62 9.29
N MET A 79 -0.12 -8.60 9.79
CA MET A 79 1.07 -8.46 8.95
C MET A 79 1.27 -9.68 8.06
N TYR A 80 1.11 -10.89 8.61
CA TYR A 80 1.21 -12.12 7.83
C TYR A 80 0.17 -12.18 6.71
N ASP A 81 -1.10 -11.86 7.01
CA ASP A 81 -2.18 -11.81 6.01
C ASP A 81 -1.89 -10.80 4.90
N THR A 82 -1.31 -9.66 5.25
CA THR A 82 -0.91 -8.63 4.28
C THR A 82 0.19 -9.13 3.35
N LEU A 83 1.24 -9.76 3.88
CA LEU A 83 2.35 -10.28 3.09
C LEU A 83 1.94 -11.48 2.24
N ILE A 84 1.21 -12.45 2.81
CA ILE A 84 0.77 -13.63 2.06
C ILE A 84 -0.20 -13.24 0.93
N ARG A 85 -1.04 -12.21 1.13
CA ARG A 85 -1.91 -11.67 0.09
C ARG A 85 -1.10 -11.07 -1.05
N ALA A 86 0.01 -10.38 -0.77
CA ALA A 86 0.89 -9.81 -1.78
C ALA A 86 1.65 -10.86 -2.61
N ALA A 87 1.70 -12.12 -2.15
CA ALA A 87 2.25 -13.25 -2.88
C ALA A 87 1.24 -13.95 -3.80
N LYS A 88 -0.08 -13.67 -3.66
CA LYS A 88 -1.13 -14.37 -4.39
C LYS A 88 -1.32 -13.79 -5.80
N PRO A 89 -1.13 -14.56 -6.89
CA PRO A 89 -1.23 -14.05 -8.27
C PRO A 89 -2.68 -13.72 -8.70
N TRP A 90 -3.68 -14.19 -7.95
CA TRP A 90 -5.08 -13.81 -8.16
C TRP A 90 -5.50 -12.56 -7.39
N ALA A 91 -4.75 -12.17 -6.36
CA ALA A 91 -4.98 -10.94 -5.59
C ALA A 91 -4.18 -9.76 -6.15
N PHE A 92 -2.95 -10.01 -6.57
CA PHE A 92 -2.04 -9.02 -7.16
C PHE A 92 -1.71 -9.43 -8.59
N ARG A 93 -1.98 -8.57 -9.56
CA ARG A 93 -1.60 -8.81 -10.95
C ARG A 93 -0.08 -9.01 -11.11
N TYR A 94 0.67 -8.29 -10.30
CA TYR A 94 2.12 -8.39 -10.21
C TYR A 94 2.52 -8.61 -8.75
N PRO A 95 2.64 -9.86 -8.30
CA PRO A 95 2.96 -10.18 -6.91
C PRO A 95 4.26 -9.53 -6.46
N LEU A 96 4.22 -8.91 -5.29
CA LEU A 96 5.38 -8.26 -4.67
C LEU A 96 6.14 -9.19 -3.72
N GLU A 97 5.53 -10.33 -3.40
CA GLU A 97 6.07 -11.38 -2.55
C GLU A 97 6.13 -12.69 -3.33
N GLU A 98 7.07 -13.53 -2.97
CA GLU A 98 7.14 -14.95 -3.38
C GLU A 98 6.92 -15.81 -2.15
N ALA A 99 6.01 -16.77 -2.25
CA ALA A 99 5.73 -17.72 -1.17
C ALA A 99 5.89 -19.16 -1.64
N GLN A 100 6.42 -20.00 -0.77
CA GLN A 100 6.49 -21.45 -0.93
C GLN A 100 5.70 -22.11 0.19
N GLY A 101 4.83 -23.07 -0.16
CA GLY A 101 3.90 -23.73 0.74
C GLY A 101 2.44 -23.37 0.44
N ALA A 102 1.54 -23.68 1.36
CA ALA A 102 0.10 -23.45 1.19
C ALA A 102 -0.24 -21.98 1.45
N ALA A 103 -0.28 -21.19 0.38
CA ALA A 103 -0.64 -19.77 0.42
C ALA A 103 -2.14 -19.51 0.11
N GLY A 104 -2.97 -20.57 0.07
CA GLY A 104 -4.37 -20.51 -0.33
C GLY A 104 -4.55 -20.83 -1.82
N SER A 105 -5.79 -20.72 -2.29
CA SER A 105 -6.17 -20.94 -3.70
C SER A 105 -7.21 -19.92 -4.13
N PRO A 106 -7.47 -19.76 -5.43
CA PRO A 106 -8.55 -18.87 -5.89
C PRO A 106 -9.94 -19.23 -5.37
N ALA A 107 -10.20 -20.53 -5.13
CA ALA A 107 -11.47 -21.01 -4.59
C ALA A 107 -11.59 -20.80 -3.06
N ALA A 108 -10.46 -20.81 -2.35
CA ALA A 108 -10.37 -20.58 -0.92
C ALA A 108 -9.19 -19.62 -0.64
N PRO A 109 -9.38 -18.31 -0.91
CA PRO A 109 -8.27 -17.37 -0.90
C PRO A 109 -7.66 -17.15 0.49
N ASP A 110 -8.44 -17.33 1.54
CA ASP A 110 -8.01 -17.10 2.93
C ASP A 110 -7.56 -18.40 3.64
N ASP A 111 -7.66 -19.55 2.96
CA ASP A 111 -7.20 -20.85 3.48
C ASP A 111 -5.70 -21.01 3.24
N HIS A 112 -4.90 -20.30 4.02
CA HIS A 112 -3.44 -20.41 4.02
C HIS A 112 -2.91 -20.99 5.32
N SER A 113 -1.79 -21.70 5.22
CA SER A 113 -1.12 -22.27 6.40
C SER A 113 -0.53 -21.18 7.29
N ALA A 114 -0.33 -21.51 8.58
CA ALA A 114 0.32 -20.59 9.51
C ALA A 114 1.74 -20.21 9.07
N ALA A 115 2.20 -19.02 9.46
CA ALA A 115 3.47 -18.42 9.06
C ALA A 115 4.72 -19.29 9.30
N ARG A 116 4.63 -20.24 10.25
CA ARG A 116 5.71 -21.20 10.55
C ARG A 116 5.89 -22.28 9.47
N TYR A 117 4.86 -22.54 8.66
CA TYR A 117 4.90 -23.59 7.61
C TYR A 117 5.21 -23.02 6.23
N VAL A 118 4.86 -21.77 5.98
CA VAL A 118 5.11 -21.08 4.71
C VAL A 118 6.50 -20.44 4.73
N GLU A 119 7.16 -20.43 3.59
CA GLU A 119 8.40 -19.70 3.37
C GLU A 119 8.14 -18.55 2.40
N MET A 120 8.74 -17.39 2.65
CA MET A 120 8.54 -16.22 1.81
C MET A 120 9.78 -15.33 1.70
N ARG A 121 9.75 -14.48 0.69
CA ARG A 121 10.70 -13.40 0.45
C ARG A 121 10.07 -12.38 -0.50
N SER A 122 10.58 -11.16 -0.52
CA SER A 122 10.12 -10.20 -1.54
C SER A 122 10.54 -10.64 -2.93
N SER A 123 9.66 -10.43 -3.91
CA SER A 123 9.88 -10.83 -5.31
C SER A 123 10.94 -9.97 -5.99
N GLU A 124 11.46 -10.42 -7.15
CA GLU A 124 12.34 -9.62 -7.99
C GLU A 124 11.67 -8.29 -8.39
N LEU A 125 10.36 -8.31 -8.59
CA LEU A 125 9.59 -7.13 -8.94
C LEU A 125 9.60 -6.07 -7.82
N ALA A 126 9.64 -6.47 -6.56
CA ALA A 126 9.76 -5.54 -5.43
C ALA A 126 11.08 -4.74 -5.44
N ASP A 127 12.13 -5.21 -6.12
CA ASP A 127 13.37 -4.45 -6.28
C ASP A 127 13.16 -3.11 -7.00
N TYR A 128 12.14 -3.00 -7.85
CA TYR A 128 11.77 -1.73 -8.48
C TYR A 128 11.14 -0.75 -7.50
N LEU A 129 10.45 -1.24 -6.46
CA LEU A 129 9.95 -0.40 -5.36
C LEU A 129 11.10 0.13 -4.50
N PHE A 130 12.17 -0.64 -4.34
CA PHE A 130 13.34 -0.26 -3.54
C PHE A 130 14.35 0.60 -4.31
N ALA A 131 14.11 0.89 -5.58
CA ALA A 131 15.07 1.62 -6.41
C ALA A 131 15.39 3.02 -5.86
N GLY A 132 14.39 3.72 -5.32
CA GLY A 132 14.57 5.02 -4.69
C GLY A 132 15.40 4.97 -3.40
N LEU A 133 15.21 3.93 -2.60
CA LEU A 133 16.02 3.71 -1.39
C LEU A 133 17.49 3.50 -1.73
N LYS A 134 17.78 2.67 -2.73
CA LYS A 134 19.16 2.40 -3.20
C LYS A 134 19.87 3.65 -3.72
N LYS A 135 19.12 4.63 -4.21
CA LYS A 135 19.65 5.89 -4.78
C LYS A 135 19.55 7.08 -3.83
N ASN A 136 19.18 6.87 -2.57
CA ASN A 136 18.93 7.93 -1.58
C ASN A 136 17.95 9.00 -2.08
N ALA A 137 16.95 8.60 -2.87
CA ALA A 137 15.94 9.50 -3.42
C ALA A 137 14.81 9.83 -2.42
N VAL A 138 14.69 9.04 -1.36
CA VAL A 138 13.70 9.26 -0.30
C VAL A 138 14.21 10.36 0.62
N LYS A 139 13.44 11.45 0.70
CA LYS A 139 13.79 12.62 1.53
C LYS A 139 13.11 12.60 2.89
N GLU A 140 11.91 12.03 2.95
CA GLU A 140 11.08 12.02 4.13
C GLU A 140 11.23 10.71 4.89
N TRP A 141 11.73 10.79 6.11
CA TRP A 141 11.90 9.67 7.01
C TRP A 141 11.26 10.02 8.34
N TYR A 142 10.63 9.06 8.99
CA TYR A 142 10.08 9.19 10.33
C TYR A 142 10.69 8.15 11.26
N ASN A 143 10.68 8.41 12.55
CA ASN A 143 11.18 7.48 13.53
C ASN A 143 10.18 6.32 13.71
N ASN A 144 10.68 5.16 14.05
CA ASN A 144 9.85 4.04 14.49
C ASN A 144 9.28 4.32 15.90
N TYR A 145 8.54 3.35 16.45
CA TYR A 145 7.83 3.51 17.73
C TYR A 145 8.75 3.69 18.96
N ASP A 146 10.01 3.31 18.87
CA ASP A 146 11.01 3.43 19.97
C ASP A 146 12.15 4.40 19.63
N ASP A 147 12.02 5.19 18.56
CA ASP A 147 13.01 6.18 18.09
C ASP A 147 14.41 5.62 17.77
N THR A 148 14.55 4.30 17.66
CA THR A 148 15.84 3.66 17.38
C THR A 148 16.18 3.61 15.89
N GLU A 149 15.17 3.51 15.02
CA GLU A 149 15.33 3.31 13.58
C GLU A 149 14.50 4.29 12.77
N LYS A 150 14.94 4.57 11.56
CA LYS A 150 14.21 5.43 10.62
C LYS A 150 13.52 4.62 9.54
N ILE A 151 12.28 5.00 9.26
CA ILE A 151 11.40 4.36 8.30
C ILE A 151 11.10 5.36 7.18
N PRO A 152 11.17 4.96 5.90
CA PRO A 152 10.85 5.85 4.80
C PRO A 152 9.34 6.09 4.72
N SER A 153 8.92 7.33 4.48
CA SER A 153 7.51 7.66 4.28
C SER A 153 6.95 7.01 3.01
N VAL A 154 7.82 6.77 2.02
CA VAL A 154 7.48 6.19 0.71
C VAL A 154 8.67 5.42 0.14
N LEU A 155 8.43 4.39 -0.66
CA LEU A 155 9.51 3.57 -1.23
C LEU A 155 10.13 4.15 -2.51
N CYS A 156 9.57 5.19 -3.11
CA CYS A 156 10.03 5.84 -4.35
C CYS A 156 10.31 4.85 -5.49
N PRO A 157 9.30 4.15 -6.00
CA PRO A 157 9.46 3.15 -7.04
C PRO A 157 9.84 3.74 -8.39
N ILE A 158 10.38 2.90 -9.28
CA ILE A 158 10.47 3.21 -10.69
C ILE A 158 9.13 2.84 -11.34
N GLY A 159 8.40 3.84 -11.86
CA GLY A 159 7.11 3.64 -12.55
C GLY A 159 5.91 4.02 -11.70
N PHE A 160 4.71 3.91 -12.29
CA PHE A 160 3.45 4.33 -11.68
C PHE A 160 2.69 3.13 -11.08
N TRP A 161 3.04 2.78 -9.87
CA TRP A 161 2.57 1.58 -9.17
C TRP A 161 1.10 1.59 -8.74
N PRO A 162 0.48 2.74 -8.37
CA PRO A 162 -0.92 2.74 -7.95
C PRO A 162 -1.90 2.08 -8.92
N LEU A 163 -1.64 2.19 -10.22
CA LEU A 163 -2.47 1.58 -11.26
C LEU A 163 -2.09 0.13 -11.62
N ILE A 164 -0.90 -0.32 -11.24
CA ILE A 164 -0.41 -1.64 -11.67
C ILE A 164 -1.10 -2.75 -10.89
N ASN A 165 -1.07 -2.67 -9.57
CA ASN A 165 -1.67 -3.67 -8.69
C ASN A 165 -3.03 -3.24 -8.13
N GLY A 166 -3.46 -2.02 -8.42
CA GLY A 166 -4.69 -1.47 -7.88
C GLY A 166 -4.70 -1.41 -6.35
N CYS A 167 -5.83 -1.09 -5.80
CA CYS A 167 -6.01 -1.08 -4.35
C CYS A 167 -7.48 -1.24 -4.00
N GLN A 168 -7.76 -1.95 -2.91
CA GLN A 168 -9.06 -1.98 -2.27
C GLN A 168 -8.90 -1.64 -0.80
N GLY A 169 -9.77 -0.80 -0.27
CA GLY A 169 -9.74 -0.40 1.13
C GLY A 169 -11.09 0.02 1.65
N ILE A 170 -11.31 -0.21 2.93
CA ILE A 170 -12.52 0.17 3.64
C ILE A 170 -12.13 1.14 4.74
N ALA A 171 -12.84 2.25 4.82
CA ALA A 171 -12.71 3.26 5.86
C ALA A 171 -14.08 3.57 6.49
N VAL A 172 -14.11 4.56 7.39
CA VAL A 172 -15.35 5.06 7.97
C VAL A 172 -16.13 5.81 6.89
N SER A 173 -17.33 5.36 6.59
CA SER A 173 -18.27 5.96 5.62
C SER A 173 -17.85 5.93 4.14
N PHE A 174 -16.68 5.40 3.79
CA PHE A 174 -16.31 5.22 2.39
C PHE A 174 -15.41 4.00 2.15
N SER A 175 -15.32 3.59 0.91
CA SER A 175 -14.39 2.55 0.46
C SER A 175 -13.64 3.01 -0.78
N THR A 176 -12.41 2.53 -0.94
CA THR A 176 -11.60 2.76 -2.12
C THR A 176 -11.50 1.48 -2.93
N SER A 177 -11.63 1.60 -4.25
CA SER A 177 -11.40 0.49 -5.17
C SER A 177 -10.76 1.04 -6.44
N SER A 178 -9.55 0.59 -6.74
CA SER A 178 -8.89 0.89 -8.00
C SER A 178 -8.54 -0.41 -8.74
N PRO A 179 -8.84 -0.49 -10.04
CA PRO A 179 -8.58 -1.68 -10.83
C PRO A 179 -7.09 -1.88 -11.11
N GLN A 180 -6.74 -3.12 -11.47
CA GLN A 180 -5.38 -3.50 -11.83
C GLN A 180 -5.18 -3.41 -13.35
N TYR A 181 -4.21 -2.62 -13.78
CA TYR A 181 -3.91 -2.42 -15.20
C TYR A 181 -2.66 -3.17 -15.64
N ASN A 182 -2.58 -3.46 -16.93
CA ASN A 182 -1.38 -4.04 -17.52
C ASN A 182 -0.25 -3.00 -17.54
N LEU A 183 0.95 -3.40 -17.11
CA LEU A 183 2.13 -2.55 -17.06
C LEU A 183 2.45 -1.88 -18.41
N ARG A 184 2.27 -2.61 -19.53
CA ARG A 184 2.51 -2.04 -20.89
C ARG A 184 1.53 -0.91 -21.20
N VAL A 185 0.26 -1.05 -20.79
CA VAL A 185 -0.76 -0.02 -20.99
C VAL A 185 -0.45 1.20 -20.13
N VAL A 186 -0.13 1.00 -18.84
CA VAL A 186 0.26 2.07 -17.94
C VAL A 186 1.48 2.81 -18.51
N LYS A 187 2.54 2.10 -18.92
CA LYS A 187 3.75 2.70 -19.51
C LYS A 187 3.44 3.52 -20.76
N ARG A 188 2.60 3.03 -21.67
CA ARG A 188 2.19 3.78 -22.89
C ARG A 188 1.47 5.06 -22.53
N ARG A 189 0.52 5.00 -21.58
CA ARG A 189 -0.30 6.17 -21.17
C ARG A 189 0.52 7.17 -20.38
N THR A 190 1.37 6.74 -19.45
CA THR A 190 2.25 7.65 -18.69
C THR A 190 3.28 8.34 -19.57
N ALA A 191 3.73 7.72 -20.65
CA ALA A 191 4.58 8.38 -21.65
C ALA A 191 3.88 9.55 -22.38
N CYS A 192 2.55 9.54 -22.46
CA CYS A 192 1.75 10.61 -23.04
C CYS A 192 1.35 11.71 -22.03
N LEU A 193 1.54 11.49 -20.72
CA LEU A 193 1.19 12.47 -19.67
C LEU A 193 1.87 13.84 -19.81
N PRO A 194 3.13 13.97 -20.26
CA PRO A 194 3.74 15.27 -20.49
C PRO A 194 2.98 16.12 -21.53
N MET A 195 2.33 15.47 -22.49
CA MET A 195 1.51 16.17 -23.48
C MET A 195 0.17 16.63 -22.89
N LEU A 196 -0.38 15.88 -21.94
CA LEU A 196 -1.64 16.23 -21.26
C LEU A 196 -1.44 17.27 -20.15
N TRP A 197 -0.26 17.31 -19.53
CA TRP A 197 0.05 18.32 -18.50
C TRP A 197 0.08 19.75 -19.04
N ASN A 198 0.41 19.93 -20.30
CA ASN A 198 0.39 21.21 -21.00
C ASN A 198 -0.96 21.53 -21.67
N ALA A 199 -1.95 20.64 -21.58
CA ALA A 199 -3.30 20.93 -22.06
C ALA A 199 -4.00 21.91 -21.09
N PRO A 200 -4.71 22.92 -21.60
CA PRO A 200 -5.45 23.82 -20.73
C PRO A 200 -6.47 23.04 -19.90
N VAL A 201 -6.42 23.23 -18.58
CA VAL A 201 -7.37 22.61 -17.65
C VAL A 201 -8.77 23.08 -18.02
N PRO A 202 -9.72 22.19 -18.38
CA PRO A 202 -11.09 22.62 -18.65
C PRO A 202 -11.69 23.26 -17.38
N PRO A 203 -12.51 24.30 -17.49
CA PRO A 203 -13.11 24.92 -16.34
C PRO A 203 -13.91 23.92 -15.50
N PRO A 204 -13.92 24.05 -14.17
CA PRO A 204 -14.63 23.13 -13.31
C PRO A 204 -16.12 23.11 -13.66
N SER A 205 -16.63 21.93 -14.00
CA SER A 205 -18.07 21.72 -14.20
C SER A 205 -18.80 21.91 -12.86
N PRO A 206 -20.03 22.45 -12.87
CA PRO A 206 -20.78 22.70 -11.65
C PRO A 206 -20.98 21.42 -10.81
N PRO A 207 -21.15 21.51 -9.49
CA PRO A 207 -21.10 20.39 -8.59
C PRO A 207 -22.30 19.46 -8.80
N ALA A 208 -22.05 18.33 -9.38
CA ALA A 208 -22.98 17.22 -9.37
C ALA A 208 -22.25 15.99 -8.84
N CYS A 209 -22.68 15.56 -7.68
CA CYS A 209 -22.32 14.32 -6.97
C CYS A 209 -20.86 13.85 -7.18
N TRP A 210 -19.97 14.24 -6.29
CA TRP A 210 -18.53 13.95 -6.31
C TRP A 210 -18.17 12.47 -6.43
N HIS A 211 -19.05 11.57 -6.04
CA HIS A 211 -18.77 10.13 -5.95
C HIS A 211 -18.84 9.38 -7.29
N CYS A 212 -19.65 9.86 -8.25
CA CYS A 212 -19.79 9.18 -9.55
C CYS A 212 -18.92 9.77 -10.66
N LYS A 213 -18.54 11.06 -10.59
CA LYS A 213 -17.77 11.71 -11.66
C LYS A 213 -16.26 11.51 -11.56
N ALA A 214 -15.71 11.32 -10.35
CA ALA A 214 -14.28 11.05 -10.21
C ALA A 214 -13.90 9.70 -10.83
N ALA A 215 -14.75 8.68 -10.69
CA ALA A 215 -14.53 7.38 -11.31
C ALA A 215 -14.77 7.40 -12.82
N ALA A 216 -15.81 8.10 -13.30
CA ALA A 216 -16.15 8.19 -14.72
C ALA A 216 -15.16 9.06 -15.50
N ASN A 217 -14.70 10.19 -14.95
CA ASN A 217 -13.71 11.03 -15.60
C ASN A 217 -12.30 10.43 -15.59
N ALA A 218 -11.94 9.68 -14.53
CA ALA A 218 -10.72 8.90 -14.55
C ALA A 218 -10.79 7.79 -15.62
N ALA A 219 -11.91 7.11 -15.77
CA ALA A 219 -12.08 6.08 -16.80
C ALA A 219 -12.18 6.66 -18.22
N ALA A 220 -12.88 7.78 -18.42
CA ALA A 220 -13.04 8.42 -19.73
C ALA A 220 -11.78 9.18 -20.20
N ALA A 221 -10.97 9.69 -19.30
CA ALA A 221 -9.66 10.25 -19.65
C ALA A 221 -8.60 9.19 -19.96
N TRP A 222 -8.91 7.91 -19.70
CA TRP A 222 -8.00 6.78 -19.87
C TRP A 222 -8.42 5.79 -20.98
N LEU A 223 -9.59 6.00 -21.62
CA LEU A 223 -10.01 5.36 -22.85
C LEU A 223 -9.66 6.21 -24.08
#